data_991f56a1097c0061160bb0517bd9be97
#
_entry.id   991f56a1097c0061160bb0517bd9be97
#
_cell.length_a   1.000
_cell.length_b   1.000
_cell.length_c   1.000
_cell.angle_alpha   90.00
_cell.angle_beta   90.00
_cell.angle_gamma   90.00
#
_symmetry.space_group_name_H-M   'P 1'
#
loop_
_entity.id
_entity.type
_entity.pdbx_description
1 polymer ?
#
loop_
_entity_poly.entity_id
_entity_poly.type
_entity_poly.pdbx_seq_one_letter_code
_entity_poly.pdbx_strand_id
1 'polypeptide(L)' 'MLVQVKLYATLKRFAPENTELGESFPVELQSGHVEEVLTKLGISENKAKIIMVNGVQTQDLKFSLRENDLVVIFPPIGGG' A
#
# COMPACT_ATOMS: atom_id res chain seq x y z
N MET A 1 -5.58 -11.62 8.32
CA MET A 1 -4.97 -10.50 9.07
C MET A 1 -5.38 -9.17 8.46
N LEU A 2 -5.41 -8.14 9.27
CA LEU A 2 -5.66 -6.78 8.78
C LEU A 2 -4.38 -5.97 8.86
N VAL A 3 -4.12 -5.21 7.79
CA VAL A 3 -3.06 -4.22 7.79
C VAL A 3 -3.69 -2.85 7.51
N GLN A 4 -2.96 -1.78 7.81
CA GLN A 4 -3.39 -0.42 7.53
C GLN A 4 -2.62 0.08 6.32
N VAL A 5 -3.32 0.74 5.38
CA VAL A 5 -2.70 1.18 4.15
C VAL A 5 -2.93 2.68 3.97
N LYS A 6 -1.88 3.41 3.57
CA LYS A 6 -1.97 4.81 3.17
C LYS A 6 -1.50 4.93 1.74
N LEU A 7 -2.28 5.62 0.93
CA LEU A 7 -1.95 5.86 -0.47
C LEU A 7 -1.79 7.36 -0.70
N TYR A 8 -0.78 7.73 -1.48
CA TYR A 8 -0.48 9.13 -1.72
C TYR A 8 -0.56 9.49 -3.19
N ALA A 9 -0.73 10.78 -3.46
CA ALA A 9 -0.76 11.35 -4.80
C ALA A 9 -1.77 10.64 -5.68
N THR A 10 -1.39 10.25 -6.89
CA THR A 10 -2.32 9.64 -7.85
C THR A 10 -2.87 8.28 -7.39
N LEU A 11 -2.24 7.65 -6.41
CA LEU A 11 -2.72 6.36 -5.91
C LEU A 11 -3.95 6.51 -5.01
N LYS A 12 -4.27 7.72 -4.58
CA LYS A 12 -5.42 7.97 -3.73
C LYS A 12 -6.71 7.40 -4.32
N ARG A 13 -6.83 7.37 -5.63
CA ARG A 13 -8.03 6.86 -6.30
C ARG A 13 -8.29 5.37 -6.01
N PHE A 14 -7.28 4.62 -5.58
CA PHE A 14 -7.44 3.20 -5.24
C PHE A 14 -7.92 2.98 -3.81
N ALA A 15 -7.96 4.04 -3.00
CA ALA A 15 -8.47 3.94 -1.64
C ALA A 15 -10.01 3.89 -1.65
N PRO A 16 -10.60 3.39 -0.55
CA PRO A 16 -12.07 3.43 -0.46
C PRO A 16 -12.60 4.85 -0.59
N GLU A 17 -13.82 4.98 -1.10
CA GLU A 17 -14.44 6.26 -1.34
C GLU A 17 -14.42 7.12 -0.09
N ASN A 18 -14.60 7.49 0.68
CA ASN A 18 -14.64 8.34 1.86
C ASN A 18 -13.32 8.41 2.63
N THR A 19 -12.23 7.88 2.05
CA THR A 19 -10.92 7.99 2.69
C THR A 19 -10.37 9.38 2.46
N GLU A 20 -10.02 10.08 3.54
CA GLU A 20 -9.45 11.41 3.43
C GLU A 20 -7.97 11.36 3.08
N LEU A 21 -7.45 12.47 2.58
CA LEU A 21 -6.04 12.57 2.23
C LEU A 21 -5.18 12.30 3.46
N GLY A 22 -4.23 11.37 3.33
CA GLY A 22 -3.34 11.01 4.43
C GLY A 22 -3.94 10.06 5.46
N GLU A 23 -5.19 9.65 5.26
CA GLU A 23 -5.84 8.73 6.16
C GLU A 23 -5.53 7.28 5.78
N SER A 24 -5.28 6.43 6.77
CA SER A 24 -5.10 5.00 6.52
C SER A 24 -6.45 4.31 6.48
N PHE A 25 -6.49 3.16 5.82
CA PHE A 25 -7.68 2.32 5.77
C PHE A 25 -7.26 0.86 5.89
N PRO A 26 -8.14 -0.02 6.41
CA PRO A 26 -7.78 -1.41 6.60
C PRO A 26 -7.90 -2.23 5.32
N VAL A 27 -7.02 -3.20 5.17
CA VAL A 27 -7.07 -4.17 4.07
C VAL A 27 -6.90 -5.56 4.68
N GLU A 28 -7.83 -6.46 4.37
CA GLU A 28 -7.77 -7.84 4.84
C GLU A 28 -6.85 -8.65 3.93
N LEU A 29 -5.90 -9.35 4.51
CA LEU A 29 -4.95 -10.17 3.76
C LEU A 29 -5.06 -11.64 4.18
N GLN A 30 -4.78 -12.53 3.24
CA GLN A 30 -4.74 -13.96 3.50
C GLN A 30 -3.30 -14.48 3.54
N SER A 31 -2.50 -14.19 2.51
CA SER A 31 -1.10 -14.61 2.49
C SER A 31 -0.22 -13.74 3.37
N GLY A 32 -0.60 -12.46 3.54
CA GLY A 32 0.15 -11.54 4.37
C GLY A 32 1.39 -10.95 3.73
N HIS A 33 1.51 -11.02 2.41
CA HIS A 33 2.65 -10.44 1.70
C HIS A 33 2.31 -9.07 1.14
N VAL A 34 3.33 -8.24 0.94
CA VAL A 34 3.16 -6.90 0.37
C VAL A 34 2.43 -6.97 -0.97
N GLU A 35 2.78 -7.94 -1.82
CA GLU A 35 2.15 -8.03 -3.14
C GLU A 35 0.64 -8.23 -3.05
N GLU A 36 0.17 -8.86 -2.00
CA GLU A 36 -1.27 -9.05 -1.83
C GLU A 36 -1.98 -7.72 -1.62
N VAL A 37 -1.34 -6.77 -0.95
CA VAL A 37 -1.91 -5.43 -0.79
C VAL A 37 -2.16 -4.81 -2.14
N LEU A 38 -1.16 -4.89 -3.04
CA LEU A 38 -1.29 -4.33 -4.37
C LEU A 38 -2.39 -5.02 -5.15
N THR A 39 -2.45 -6.35 -5.10
CA THR A 39 -3.47 -7.11 -5.80
C THR A 39 -4.88 -6.76 -5.32
N LYS A 40 -5.06 -6.68 -4.01
CA LYS A 40 -6.36 -6.35 -3.42
C LYS A 40 -6.84 -4.97 -3.84
N LEU A 41 -5.92 -4.01 -3.96
CA LEU A 41 -6.27 -2.64 -4.30
C LEU A 41 -6.30 -2.39 -5.82
N GLY A 42 -5.82 -3.34 -6.62
CA GLY A 42 -5.78 -3.18 -8.06
C GLY A 42 -4.65 -2.29 -8.54
N ILE A 43 -3.59 -2.16 -7.74
CA ILE A 43 -2.44 -1.32 -8.08
C ILE A 43 -1.38 -2.18 -8.75
N SER A 44 -0.95 -1.81 -9.95
CA SER A 44 0.13 -2.54 -10.62
C SER A 44 1.47 -2.19 -9.99
N GLU A 45 2.43 -3.12 -10.08
CA GLU A 45 3.73 -2.95 -9.44
C GLU A 45 4.44 -1.68 -9.90
N ASN A 46 4.34 -1.34 -11.18
CA ASN A 46 5.03 -0.16 -11.69
C ASN A 46 4.45 1.15 -11.17
N LYS A 47 3.25 1.12 -10.61
CA LYS A 47 2.65 2.31 -9.99
C LYS A 47 2.97 2.41 -8.51
N ALA A 48 3.42 1.34 -7.90
CA ALA A 48 3.81 1.32 -6.48
C ALA A 48 5.33 1.49 -6.39
N LYS A 49 5.81 2.70 -6.64
CA LYS A 49 7.25 2.96 -6.76
C LYS A 49 7.96 2.83 -5.43
N ILE A 50 7.40 3.40 -4.37
CA ILE A 50 7.99 3.35 -3.04
C ILE A 50 6.98 2.71 -2.10
N ILE A 51 7.41 1.67 -1.42
CA ILE A 51 6.58 0.98 -0.44
C ILE A 51 7.31 1.00 0.89
N MET A 52 6.63 1.47 1.93
CA MET A 52 7.20 1.51 3.27
C MET A 52 6.34 0.69 4.20
N VAL A 53 6.97 -0.11 5.05
CA VAL A 53 6.29 -0.89 6.07
C VAL A 53 6.75 -0.37 7.42
N ASN A 54 5.84 0.22 8.17
CA ASN A 54 6.15 0.82 9.47
C ASN A 54 7.34 1.78 9.41
N GLY A 55 7.39 2.57 8.32
CA GLY A 55 8.43 3.59 8.16
C GLY A 55 9.72 3.09 7.54
N VAL A 56 9.81 1.82 7.18
CA VAL A 56 11.01 1.25 6.56
C VAL A 56 10.70 0.86 5.12
N GLN A 57 11.48 1.39 4.18
CA GLN A 57 11.27 1.12 2.77
C GLN A 57 11.63 -0.32 2.43
N THR A 58 10.82 -0.97 1.60
CA THR A 58 11.12 -2.29 1.09
C THR A 58 10.84 -2.34 -0.41
N GLN A 59 11.62 -3.12 -1.12
CA GLN A 59 11.37 -3.44 -2.53
C GLN A 59 10.95 -4.89 -2.71
N ASP A 60 10.85 -5.61 -1.61
CA ASP A 60 10.55 -7.05 -1.63
C ASP A 60 9.04 -7.25 -1.57
N LEU A 61 8.43 -7.60 -2.71
CA LEU A 61 7.00 -7.83 -2.78
C LEU A 61 6.57 -9.07 -2.00
N LYS A 62 7.50 -9.92 -1.66
CA LYS A 62 7.23 -11.11 -0.84
C LYS A 62 7.43 -10.84 0.65
N PHE A 63 7.74 -9.60 1.02
CA PHE A 63 7.93 -9.24 2.42
C PHE A 63 6.68 -9.62 3.22
N SER A 64 6.89 -10.32 4.33
CA SER A 64 5.80 -10.79 5.19
C SER A 64 5.35 -9.69 6.14
N LEU A 65 4.05 -9.39 6.10
CA LEU A 65 3.44 -8.39 6.96
C LEU A 65 2.89 -9.06 8.22
N ARG A 66 2.64 -8.26 9.24
CA ARG A 66 2.03 -8.68 10.48
C ARG A 66 0.75 -7.90 10.72
N GLU A 67 -0.05 -8.39 11.65
CA GLU A 67 -1.30 -7.73 12.01
C GLU A 67 -1.06 -6.27 12.37
N ASN A 68 -1.86 -5.39 11.77
CA ASN A 68 -1.82 -3.94 12.00
C ASN A 68 -0.57 -3.22 11.48
N ASP A 69 0.27 -3.87 10.68
CA ASP A 69 1.37 -3.16 10.03
C ASP A 69 0.82 -2.01 9.18
N LEU A 70 1.58 -0.92 9.12
CA LEU A 70 1.23 0.24 8.29
C LEU A 70 2.01 0.17 7.00
N VAL A 71 1.31 0.05 5.88
CA VAL A 71 1.90 -0.01 4.55
C VAL A 71 1.59 1.30 3.83
N VAL A 72 2.62 2.06 3.48
CA VAL A 72 2.49 3.35 2.80
C VAL A 72 3.04 3.21 1.40
N ILE A 73 2.27 3.63 0.40
CA ILE A 73 2.63 3.46 -1.00
C ILE A 73 2.61 4.79 -1.73
N PHE A 74 3.72 5.08 -2.43
CA PHE A 74 3.86 6.28 -3.25
C PHE A 74 4.02 5.90 -4.72
N PRO A 75 3.46 6.69 -5.63
CA PRO A 75 3.63 6.43 -7.07
C PRO A 75 4.97 6.97 -7.56
N PRO A 76 5.33 6.69 -8.83
CA PRO A 76 6.50 7.33 -9.44
C PRO A 76 6.34 8.85 -9.42
N ILE A 77 7.46 9.55 -9.28
CA ILE A 77 7.50 11.00 -9.18
C ILE A 77 7.77 11.60 -10.57
N GLY A 78 7.28 12.84 -10.76
CA GLY A 78 7.72 13.66 -11.86
C GLY A 78 7.17 13.28 -13.21
N GLY A 79 5.99 12.76 -13.29
CA GLY A 79 5.38 12.47 -14.56
C GLY A 79 6.18 11.50 -15.42
N GLY A 80 7.08 10.83 -14.80
CA GLY A 80 7.88 9.82 -15.49
C GLY A 80 7.12 8.53 -15.62
#